data_52d6a374c79c94995def81ed9e11a945
#
_entry.id   52d6a374c79c94995def81ed9e11a945
#
_cell.length_a   1.000
_cell.length_b   1.000
_cell.length_c   1.000
_cell.angle_alpha   90.00
_cell.angle_beta   90.00
_cell.angle_gamma   90.00
#
_symmetry.space_group_name_H-M   'P 1'
#
loop_
_entity.id
_entity.type
_entity.pdbx_description
1 polymer ?
#
loop_
_entity_poly.entity_id
_entity_poly.type
_entity_poly.pdbx_seq_one_letter_code
_entity_poly.pdbx_strand_id
1 'polypeptide(L)'
;MRVRLLTLLARLRAANERVGHVMNDVAGWLFVVCALFVSFDVLARKFLSVSSKATVEITGYMLAFGLAWGLCDALTTRAHIRVDVLVSKLPLRFRVWAHGLALAFLAVLGFFFAWRAWAVVLESWEFSARDSSALTIPLVVPQSLWALGITAFFVLTVLMLTEVSILLSLGRRGQVDRMLGPRTLREEADEALEAAGLPHGAS
;
A
#
# COMPACT_ATOMS: atom_id res chain seq x y z
N MET A 1 6.38 -31.47 2.26
CA MET A 1 7.08 -30.30 1.67
C MET A 1 6.15 -29.09 1.46
N ARG A 2 5.02 -29.25 0.76
CA ARG A 2 4.05 -28.14 0.46
C ARG A 2 3.45 -27.45 1.70
N VAL A 3 3.14 -28.18 2.77
CA VAL A 3 2.60 -27.61 4.02
C VAL A 3 3.63 -26.70 4.70
N ARG A 4 4.89 -27.11 4.76
CA ARG A 4 5.98 -26.27 5.31
C ARG A 4 6.20 -25.01 4.49
N LEU A 5 6.04 -25.10 3.17
CA LEU A 5 6.14 -23.94 2.28
C LEU A 5 5.01 -22.94 2.55
N LEU A 6 3.76 -23.42 2.68
CA LEU A 6 2.62 -22.55 3.02
C LEU A 6 2.79 -21.86 4.38
N THR A 7 3.30 -22.57 5.40
CA THR A 7 3.56 -21.94 6.72
C THR A 7 4.68 -20.90 6.65
N LEU A 8 5.71 -21.12 5.84
CA LEU A 8 6.76 -20.13 5.62
C LEU A 8 6.23 -18.89 4.89
N LEU A 9 5.48 -19.07 3.82
CA LEU A 9 4.85 -17.99 3.07
C LEU A 9 3.90 -17.17 3.95
N ALA A 10 3.07 -17.84 4.75
CA ALA A 10 2.17 -17.16 5.69
C ALA A 10 2.95 -16.31 6.73
N ARG A 11 4.10 -16.81 7.22
CA ARG A 11 4.96 -16.03 8.14
C ARG A 11 5.59 -14.82 7.46
N LEU A 12 6.12 -15.00 6.24
CA LEU A 12 6.71 -13.92 5.46
C LEU A 12 5.67 -12.87 5.10
N ARG A 13 4.47 -13.31 4.71
CA ARG A 13 3.35 -12.42 4.45
C ARG A 13 2.98 -11.64 5.70
N ALA A 14 2.76 -12.32 6.84
CA ALA A 14 2.43 -11.67 8.10
C ALA A 14 3.50 -10.68 8.58
N ALA A 15 4.78 -10.97 8.34
CA ALA A 15 5.86 -10.03 8.64
C ALA A 15 5.77 -8.78 7.74
N ASN A 16 5.56 -8.97 6.43
CA ASN A 16 5.43 -7.85 5.49
C ASN A 16 4.16 -7.03 5.73
N GLU A 17 3.04 -7.67 6.12
CA GLU A 17 1.80 -7.00 6.54
C GLU A 17 2.03 -6.12 7.77
N ARG A 18 2.75 -6.60 8.79
CA ARG A 18 3.11 -5.78 9.97
C ARG A 18 3.94 -4.57 9.59
N VAL A 19 4.93 -4.75 8.71
CA VAL A 19 5.71 -3.63 8.18
C VAL A 19 4.80 -2.66 7.45
N GLY A 20 3.88 -3.16 6.60
CA GLY A 20 2.90 -2.35 5.88
C GLY A 20 1.99 -1.55 6.81
N HIS A 21 1.49 -2.14 7.90
CA HIS A 21 0.68 -1.41 8.89
C HIS A 21 1.48 -0.27 9.56
N VAL A 22 2.70 -0.54 10.00
CA VAL A 22 3.57 0.51 10.57
C VAL A 22 3.85 1.62 9.54
N MET A 23 4.11 1.24 8.30
CA MET A 23 4.32 2.20 7.21
C MET A 23 3.06 3.05 6.97
N ASN A 24 1.87 2.44 7.01
CA ASN A 24 0.60 3.15 6.86
C ASN A 24 0.33 4.11 8.02
N ASP A 25 0.60 3.70 9.26
CA ASP A 25 0.46 4.57 10.43
C ASP A 25 1.38 5.79 10.34
N VAL A 26 2.65 5.58 9.94
CA VAL A 26 3.59 6.68 9.71
C VAL A 26 3.11 7.58 8.58
N ALA A 27 2.58 7.01 7.48
CA ALA A 27 1.99 7.78 6.38
C ALA A 27 0.80 8.62 6.84
N GLY A 28 -0.08 8.06 7.67
CA GLY A 28 -1.22 8.77 8.24
C GLY A 28 -0.80 10.00 9.05
N TRP A 29 0.14 9.83 9.98
CA TRP A 29 0.71 10.95 10.74
C TRP A 29 1.42 11.97 9.85
N LEU A 30 2.11 11.51 8.81
CA LEU A 30 2.76 12.38 7.84
C LEU A 30 1.74 13.26 7.12
N PHE A 31 0.57 12.75 6.74
CA PHE A 31 -0.49 13.54 6.13
C PHE A 31 -1.05 14.60 7.09
N VAL A 32 -1.20 14.28 8.37
CA VAL A 32 -1.60 15.27 9.40
C VAL A 32 -0.55 16.38 9.50
N VAL A 33 0.73 16.03 9.59
CA VAL A 33 1.84 17.01 9.63
C VAL A 33 1.86 17.85 8.34
N CYS A 34 1.66 17.22 7.19
CA CYS A 34 1.58 17.91 5.91
C CYS A 34 0.44 18.95 5.88
N ALA A 35 -0.75 18.57 6.34
CA ALA A 35 -1.89 19.46 6.41
C ALA A 35 -1.64 20.67 7.33
N LEU A 36 -1.05 20.42 8.50
CA LEU A 36 -0.66 21.49 9.44
C LEU A 36 0.40 22.40 8.85
N PHE A 37 1.40 21.84 8.18
CA PHE A 37 2.47 22.60 7.54
C PHE A 37 1.95 23.51 6.42
N VAL A 38 1.10 22.99 5.55
CA VAL A 38 0.47 23.79 4.48
C VAL A 38 -0.44 24.88 5.07
N SER A 39 -1.24 24.55 6.08
CA SER A 39 -2.10 25.52 6.76
C SER A 39 -1.30 26.64 7.39
N PHE A 40 -0.20 26.31 8.06
CA PHE A 40 0.72 27.29 8.65
C PHE A 40 1.34 28.20 7.56
N ASP A 41 1.83 27.65 6.45
CA ASP A 41 2.42 28.45 5.36
C ASP A 41 1.42 29.42 4.74
N VAL A 42 0.16 28.97 4.55
CA VAL A 42 -0.93 29.83 4.05
C VAL A 42 -1.22 30.98 5.01
N LEU A 43 -1.32 30.71 6.31
CA LEU A 43 -1.54 31.74 7.33
C LEU A 43 -0.34 32.70 7.42
N ALA A 44 0.88 32.19 7.44
CA ALA A 44 2.08 33.00 7.47
C ALA A 44 2.19 33.92 6.24
N ARG A 45 1.84 33.41 5.08
CA ARG A 45 1.80 34.19 3.84
C ARG A 45 0.76 35.30 3.89
N LYS A 46 -0.43 35.00 4.45
CA LYS A 46 -1.53 35.96 4.55
C LYS A 46 -1.28 37.07 5.57
N PHE A 47 -0.76 36.73 6.75
CA PHE A 47 -0.65 37.67 7.87
C PHE A 47 0.74 38.27 8.05
N LEU A 48 1.79 37.54 7.71
CA LEU A 48 3.17 37.93 7.91
C LEU A 48 3.89 38.29 6.60
N SER A 49 3.24 38.07 5.44
CA SER A 49 3.85 38.24 4.11
C SER A 49 5.13 37.40 3.92
N VAL A 50 5.29 36.34 4.71
CA VAL A 50 6.42 35.38 4.64
C VAL A 50 5.91 34.08 4.06
N SER A 51 6.61 33.55 3.07
CA SER A 51 6.29 32.25 2.46
C SER A 51 7.51 31.36 2.46
N SER A 52 7.32 30.10 2.85
CA SER A 52 8.33 29.08 2.61
C SER A 52 8.38 28.76 1.12
N LYS A 53 9.51 29.07 0.46
CA LYS A 53 9.69 28.76 -0.98
C LYS A 53 9.77 27.25 -1.25
N ALA A 54 9.81 26.44 -0.20
CA ALA A 54 9.96 24.99 -0.26
C ALA A 54 8.69 24.21 0.07
N THR A 55 7.56 24.90 0.32
CA THR A 55 6.31 24.25 0.73
C THR A 55 5.83 23.25 -0.32
N VAL A 56 5.89 23.59 -1.60
CA VAL A 56 5.42 22.75 -2.70
C VAL A 56 6.25 21.46 -2.79
N GLU A 57 7.55 21.55 -2.70
CA GLU A 57 8.48 20.43 -2.81
C GLU A 57 8.33 19.50 -1.60
N ILE A 58 8.35 20.04 -0.39
CA ILE A 58 8.21 19.24 0.84
C ILE A 58 6.87 18.49 0.84
N THR A 59 5.77 19.17 0.52
CA THR A 59 4.46 18.53 0.46
C THR A 59 4.39 17.48 -0.64
N GLY A 60 5.01 17.71 -1.79
CA GLY A 60 5.13 16.73 -2.87
C GLY A 60 5.85 15.46 -2.42
N TYR A 61 6.98 15.59 -1.71
CA TYR A 61 7.70 14.43 -1.16
C TYR A 61 6.89 13.70 -0.10
N MET A 62 6.22 14.43 0.81
CA MET A 62 5.37 13.84 1.85
C MET A 62 4.21 13.06 1.24
N LEU A 63 3.55 13.59 0.22
CA LEU A 63 2.46 12.93 -0.48
C LEU A 63 2.93 11.68 -1.23
N ALA A 64 4.01 11.78 -2.00
CA ALA A 64 4.55 10.65 -2.76
C ALA A 64 4.96 9.49 -1.85
N PHE A 65 5.66 9.80 -0.77
CA PHE A 65 6.09 8.86 0.25
C PHE A 65 4.88 8.26 0.99
N GLY A 66 3.95 9.09 1.47
CA GLY A 66 2.77 8.62 2.20
C GLY A 66 1.88 7.70 1.36
N LEU A 67 1.63 8.05 0.09
CA LEU A 67 0.87 7.19 -0.82
C LEU A 67 1.56 5.84 -1.05
N ALA A 68 2.86 5.83 -1.31
CA ALA A 68 3.60 4.58 -1.54
C ALA A 68 3.60 3.66 -0.31
N TRP A 69 3.68 4.24 0.88
CA TRP A 69 3.68 3.48 2.14
C TRP A 69 2.28 2.96 2.51
N GLY A 70 1.20 3.64 2.13
CA GLY A 70 -0.17 3.17 2.32
C GLY A 70 -0.59 2.01 1.41
N LEU A 71 0.14 1.73 0.30
CA LEU A 71 -0.25 0.70 -0.66
C LEU A 71 -0.30 -0.72 -0.08
N CYS A 72 0.62 -1.06 0.83
CA CYS A 72 0.64 -2.37 1.48
C CYS A 72 -0.63 -2.60 2.29
N ASP A 73 -0.99 -1.63 3.12
CA ASP A 73 -2.17 -1.70 3.96
C ASP A 73 -3.45 -1.74 3.13
N ALA A 74 -3.55 -0.92 2.09
CA ALA A 74 -4.67 -0.94 1.16
C ALA A 74 -4.85 -2.30 0.46
N LEU A 75 -3.75 -3.06 0.22
CA LEU A 75 -3.83 -4.39 -0.37
C LEU A 75 -4.33 -5.43 0.66
N THR A 76 -3.84 -5.40 1.89
CA THR A 76 -4.21 -6.34 2.95
C THR A 76 -5.62 -6.14 3.44
N THR A 77 -6.03 -4.89 3.63
CA THR A 77 -7.38 -4.51 4.05
C THR A 77 -8.41 -4.64 2.95
N ARG A 78 -8.00 -5.09 1.76
CA ARG A 78 -8.88 -5.23 0.57
C ARG A 78 -9.58 -3.91 0.20
N ALA A 79 -9.00 -2.78 0.59
CA ALA A 79 -9.53 -1.43 0.33
C ALA A 79 -9.34 -0.95 -1.11
N HIS A 80 -8.65 -1.73 -1.95
CA HIS A 80 -8.55 -1.42 -3.38
C HIS A 80 -9.93 -1.43 -4.03
N ILE A 81 -10.25 -0.38 -4.78
CA ILE A 81 -11.48 -0.29 -5.57
C ILE A 81 -11.52 -1.47 -6.54
N ARG A 82 -12.47 -2.37 -6.31
CA ARG A 82 -12.72 -3.53 -7.17
C ARG A 82 -14.14 -3.43 -7.71
N VAL A 83 -14.34 -3.96 -8.91
CA VAL A 83 -15.70 -4.10 -9.47
C VAL A 83 -16.35 -5.37 -8.88
N ASP A 84 -16.48 -5.41 -7.55
CA ASP A 84 -16.94 -6.59 -6.80
C ASP A 84 -18.36 -7.00 -7.19
N VAL A 85 -19.21 -6.04 -7.56
CA VAL A 85 -20.59 -6.29 -7.99
C VAL A 85 -20.65 -7.19 -9.22
N LEU A 86 -19.71 -7.06 -10.16
CA LEU A 86 -19.66 -7.91 -11.35
C LEU A 86 -19.04 -9.28 -11.01
N VAL A 87 -17.97 -9.27 -10.24
CA VAL A 87 -17.21 -10.48 -9.89
C VAL A 87 -18.02 -11.38 -8.93
N SER A 88 -18.81 -10.81 -8.01
CA SER A 88 -19.65 -11.56 -7.09
C SER A 88 -20.74 -12.38 -7.78
N LYS A 89 -21.21 -11.98 -8.97
CA LYS A 89 -22.18 -12.73 -9.80
C LYS A 89 -21.58 -13.94 -10.50
N LEU A 90 -20.26 -14.05 -10.55
CA LEU A 90 -19.56 -15.16 -11.21
C LEU A 90 -19.61 -16.43 -10.34
N PRO A 91 -19.77 -17.63 -10.94
CA PRO A 91 -19.57 -18.88 -10.23
C PRO A 91 -18.17 -18.96 -9.63
N LEU A 92 -18.04 -19.61 -8.47
CA LEU A 92 -16.79 -19.67 -7.68
C LEU A 92 -15.54 -19.98 -8.52
N ARG A 93 -15.69 -20.85 -9.53
CA ARG A 93 -14.57 -21.23 -10.42
C ARG A 93 -13.99 -20.02 -11.16
N PHE A 94 -14.86 -19.25 -11.82
CA PHE A 94 -14.44 -18.08 -12.61
C PHE A 94 -13.99 -16.93 -11.71
N ARG A 95 -14.68 -16.73 -10.57
CA ARG A 95 -14.35 -15.69 -9.58
C ARG A 95 -12.94 -15.84 -9.05
N VAL A 96 -12.55 -17.04 -8.65
CA VAL A 96 -11.21 -17.31 -8.12
C VAL A 96 -10.10 -17.12 -9.16
N TRP A 97 -10.36 -17.51 -10.41
CA TRP A 97 -9.43 -17.25 -11.51
C TRP A 97 -9.32 -15.76 -11.85
N ALA A 98 -10.42 -15.03 -11.83
CA ALA A 98 -10.42 -13.58 -12.04
C ALA A 98 -9.60 -12.86 -10.96
N HIS A 99 -9.75 -13.24 -9.68
CA HIS A 99 -8.94 -12.71 -8.58
C HIS A 99 -7.45 -13.04 -8.74
N GLY A 100 -7.13 -14.29 -9.11
CA GLY A 100 -5.75 -14.69 -9.37
C GLY A 100 -5.11 -13.92 -10.52
N LEU A 101 -5.85 -13.71 -11.61
CA LEU A 101 -5.40 -12.95 -12.77
C LEU A 101 -5.20 -11.47 -12.42
N ALA A 102 -6.15 -10.87 -11.70
CA ALA A 102 -6.02 -9.47 -11.24
C ALA A 102 -4.77 -9.28 -10.35
N LEU A 103 -4.52 -10.23 -9.44
CA LEU A 103 -3.34 -10.20 -8.59
C LEU A 103 -2.05 -10.39 -9.41
N ALA A 104 -2.07 -11.23 -10.46
CA ALA A 104 -0.94 -11.42 -11.36
C ALA A 104 -0.63 -10.13 -12.15
N PHE A 105 -1.64 -9.45 -12.70
CA PHE A 105 -1.46 -8.15 -13.34
C PHE A 105 -0.92 -7.10 -12.36
N LEU A 106 -1.42 -7.09 -11.13
CA LEU A 106 -0.93 -6.19 -10.07
C LEU A 106 0.53 -6.48 -9.73
N ALA A 107 0.95 -7.76 -9.71
CA ALA A 107 2.34 -8.13 -9.50
C ALA A 107 3.25 -7.67 -10.65
N VAL A 108 2.80 -7.80 -11.90
CA VAL A 108 3.54 -7.30 -13.08
C VAL A 108 3.68 -5.78 -12.99
N LEU A 109 2.61 -5.06 -12.69
CA LEU A 109 2.62 -3.62 -12.54
C LEU A 109 3.55 -3.19 -11.40
N GLY A 110 3.43 -3.85 -10.24
CA GLY A 110 4.30 -3.62 -9.07
C GLY A 110 5.78 -3.86 -9.36
N PHE A 111 6.10 -4.89 -10.16
CA PHE A 111 7.46 -5.14 -10.64
C PHE A 111 8.02 -3.95 -11.43
N PHE A 112 7.28 -3.50 -12.44
CA PHE A 112 7.71 -2.36 -13.26
C PHE A 112 7.88 -1.09 -12.45
N PHE A 113 6.96 -0.81 -11.52
CA PHE A 113 7.07 0.35 -10.63
C PHE A 113 8.27 0.24 -9.70
N ALA A 114 8.50 -0.90 -9.05
CA ALA A 114 9.65 -1.10 -8.18
C ALA A 114 10.97 -0.99 -8.95
N TRP A 115 11.05 -1.61 -10.12
CA TRP A 115 12.24 -1.51 -10.98
C TRP A 115 12.54 -0.07 -11.39
N ARG A 116 11.51 0.67 -11.87
CA ARG A 116 11.69 2.07 -12.27
C ARG A 116 11.97 2.98 -11.08
N ALA A 117 11.37 2.72 -9.91
CA ALA A 117 11.64 3.48 -8.71
C ALA A 117 13.13 3.41 -8.33
N TRP A 118 13.71 2.20 -8.30
CA TRP A 118 15.13 2.04 -8.01
C TRP A 118 16.03 2.56 -9.11
N ALA A 119 15.64 2.48 -10.38
CA ALA A 119 16.38 3.09 -11.48
C ALA A 119 16.50 4.61 -11.29
N VAL A 120 15.41 5.29 -10.89
CA VAL A 120 15.41 6.74 -10.61
C VAL A 120 16.28 7.08 -9.39
N VAL A 121 16.28 6.24 -8.35
CA VAL A 121 17.16 6.42 -7.17
C VAL A 121 18.62 6.33 -7.58
N LEU A 122 18.99 5.31 -8.38
CA LEU A 122 20.36 5.13 -8.84
C LEU A 122 20.81 6.28 -9.75
N GLU A 123 19.98 6.71 -10.68
CA GLU A 123 20.25 7.85 -11.55
C GLU A 123 20.49 9.14 -10.73
N SER A 124 19.62 9.38 -9.72
CA SER A 124 19.81 10.54 -8.84
C SER A 124 21.07 10.45 -7.99
N TRP A 125 21.50 9.25 -7.64
CA TRP A 125 22.77 9.02 -6.95
C TRP A 125 23.98 9.31 -7.84
N GLU A 126 23.97 8.76 -9.06
CA GLU A 126 25.07 8.94 -10.03
C GLU A 126 25.29 10.42 -10.40
N PHE A 127 24.19 11.14 -10.64
CA PHE A 127 24.27 12.57 -10.99
C PHE A 127 24.32 13.49 -9.78
N SER A 128 24.36 12.95 -8.54
CA SER A 128 24.28 13.77 -7.32
C SER A 128 23.14 14.78 -7.40
N ALA A 129 21.99 14.33 -7.94
CA ALA A 129 20.87 15.17 -8.26
C ALA A 129 20.28 15.81 -7.00
N ARG A 130 20.07 17.11 -7.08
CA ARG A 130 19.46 17.91 -6.01
C ARG A 130 18.21 18.59 -6.53
N ASP A 131 17.32 18.85 -5.61
CA ASP A 131 16.14 19.65 -5.90
C ASP A 131 16.55 21.07 -6.32
N SER A 132 15.82 21.64 -7.26
CA SER A 132 15.98 23.03 -7.72
C SER A 132 15.39 24.06 -6.76
N SER A 133 14.80 23.62 -5.64
CA SER A 133 14.23 24.47 -4.61
C SER A 133 15.28 25.19 -3.76
N ALA A 134 14.82 26.11 -2.92
CA ALA A 134 15.68 26.82 -1.97
C ALA A 134 16.38 25.89 -0.95
N LEU A 135 15.88 24.67 -0.73
CA LEU A 135 16.43 23.70 0.21
C LEU A 135 17.53 22.83 -0.38
N THR A 136 17.63 22.72 -1.72
CA THR A 136 18.64 21.90 -2.42
C THR A 136 18.79 20.48 -1.85
N ILE A 137 17.66 19.85 -1.48
CA ILE A 137 17.64 18.52 -0.87
C ILE A 137 18.17 17.48 -1.87
N PRO A 138 19.07 16.55 -1.46
CA PRO A 138 19.45 15.43 -2.31
C PRO A 138 18.23 14.57 -2.65
N LEU A 139 17.89 14.43 -3.94
CA LEU A 139 16.70 13.72 -4.39
C LEU A 139 16.71 12.23 -4.03
N VAL A 140 17.89 11.66 -3.83
CA VAL A 140 18.06 10.26 -3.40
C VAL A 140 17.27 9.95 -2.12
N VAL A 141 17.17 10.90 -1.16
CA VAL A 141 16.51 10.67 0.13
C VAL A 141 15.01 10.44 -0.03
N PRO A 142 14.20 11.39 -0.57
CA PRO A 142 12.77 11.17 -0.74
C PRO A 142 12.45 10.05 -1.74
N GLN A 143 13.26 9.89 -2.78
CA GLN A 143 13.07 8.84 -3.77
C GLN A 143 13.32 7.44 -3.21
N SER A 144 14.33 7.25 -2.35
CA SER A 144 14.59 5.95 -1.71
C SER A 144 13.48 5.57 -0.74
N LEU A 145 12.96 6.50 0.04
CA LEU A 145 11.81 6.26 0.91
C LEU A 145 10.56 5.87 0.12
N TRP A 146 10.31 6.54 -0.99
CA TRP A 146 9.23 6.19 -1.91
C TRP A 146 9.45 4.80 -2.54
N ALA A 147 10.66 4.51 -3.04
CA ALA A 147 11.00 3.23 -3.65
C ALA A 147 10.86 2.05 -2.67
N LEU A 148 11.19 2.25 -1.38
CA LEU A 148 10.97 1.25 -0.34
C LEU A 148 9.48 0.90 -0.19
N GLY A 149 8.58 1.89 -0.19
CA GLY A 149 7.14 1.66 -0.14
C GLY A 149 6.63 0.82 -1.32
N ILE A 150 7.02 1.19 -2.52
CA ILE A 150 6.67 0.44 -3.74
C ILE A 150 7.24 -0.99 -3.71
N THR A 151 8.47 -1.15 -3.20
CA THR A 151 9.10 -2.47 -3.09
C THR A 151 8.36 -3.36 -2.07
N ALA A 152 7.99 -2.84 -0.92
CA ALA A 152 7.22 -3.56 0.09
C ALA A 152 5.86 -4.02 -0.49
N PHE A 153 5.17 -3.15 -1.20
CA PHE A 153 3.93 -3.48 -1.91
C PHE A 153 4.14 -4.59 -2.96
N PHE A 154 5.18 -4.49 -3.78
CA PHE A 154 5.50 -5.52 -4.78
C PHE A 154 5.79 -6.88 -4.11
N VAL A 155 6.61 -6.90 -3.07
CA VAL A 155 6.94 -8.13 -2.32
C VAL A 155 5.67 -8.76 -1.76
N LEU A 156 4.79 -7.97 -1.12
CA LEU A 156 3.52 -8.46 -0.61
C LEU A 156 2.66 -9.08 -1.72
N THR A 157 2.54 -8.39 -2.85
CA THR A 157 1.75 -8.87 -3.99
C THR A 157 2.28 -10.20 -4.52
N VAL A 158 3.61 -10.37 -4.62
CA VAL A 158 4.24 -11.62 -5.06
C VAL A 158 4.02 -12.76 -4.04
N LEU A 159 4.12 -12.47 -2.73
CA LEU A 159 3.84 -13.44 -1.68
C LEU A 159 2.39 -13.92 -1.74
N MET A 160 1.44 -13.00 -1.87
CA MET A 160 0.02 -13.32 -2.03
C MET A 160 -0.24 -14.13 -3.31
N LEU A 161 0.34 -13.75 -4.43
CA LEU A 161 0.21 -14.47 -5.71
C LEU A 161 0.75 -15.90 -5.61
N THR A 162 1.88 -16.08 -4.95
CA THR A 162 2.49 -17.41 -4.73
C THR A 162 1.58 -18.27 -3.84
N GLU A 163 1.05 -17.72 -2.77
CA GLU A 163 0.11 -18.41 -1.87
C GLU A 163 -1.16 -18.83 -2.62
N VAL A 164 -1.76 -17.92 -3.37
CA VAL A 164 -2.93 -18.17 -4.21
C VAL A 164 -2.66 -19.28 -5.23
N SER A 165 -1.53 -19.23 -5.92
CA SER A 165 -1.14 -20.24 -6.92
C SER A 165 -1.01 -21.64 -6.30
N ILE A 166 -0.46 -21.74 -5.09
CA ILE A 166 -0.35 -23.00 -4.36
C ILE A 166 -1.74 -23.49 -3.90
N LEU A 167 -2.57 -22.61 -3.36
CA LEU A 167 -3.93 -22.95 -2.93
C LEU A 167 -4.80 -23.44 -4.11
N LEU A 168 -4.67 -22.81 -5.27
CA LEU A 168 -5.33 -23.23 -6.50
C LEU A 168 -4.86 -24.62 -6.95
N SER A 169 -3.55 -24.89 -6.91
CA SER A 169 -2.98 -26.20 -7.26
C SER A 169 -3.45 -27.32 -6.32
N LEU A 170 -3.83 -26.98 -5.08
CA LEU A 170 -4.39 -27.88 -4.07
C LEU A 170 -5.93 -28.00 -4.15
N GLY A 171 -6.57 -27.30 -5.07
CA GLY A 171 -8.04 -27.28 -5.21
C GLY A 171 -8.78 -26.53 -4.11
N ARG A 172 -8.08 -25.80 -3.25
CA ARG A 172 -8.65 -25.06 -2.11
C ARG A 172 -9.27 -23.72 -2.51
N ARG A 173 -10.17 -23.74 -3.49
CA ARG A 173 -10.80 -22.55 -4.08
C ARG A 173 -11.52 -21.66 -3.06
N GLY A 174 -12.17 -22.25 -2.06
CA GLY A 174 -12.87 -21.50 -1.01
C GLY A 174 -11.93 -20.68 -0.12
N GLN A 175 -10.68 -21.12 0.07
CA GLN A 175 -9.68 -20.34 0.83
C GLN A 175 -9.18 -19.12 0.03
N VAL A 176 -8.99 -19.30 -1.27
CA VAL A 176 -8.62 -18.18 -2.16
C VAL A 176 -9.72 -17.13 -2.21
N ASP A 177 -10.97 -17.57 -2.28
CA ASP A 177 -12.13 -16.68 -2.28
C ASP A 177 -12.26 -15.89 -0.97
N ARG A 178 -12.01 -16.52 0.18
CA ARG A 178 -11.96 -15.81 1.48
C ARG A 178 -10.81 -14.83 1.58
N MET A 179 -9.68 -15.14 0.97
CA MET A 179 -8.48 -14.30 1.01
C MET A 179 -8.59 -13.06 0.10
N LEU A 180 -9.16 -13.22 -1.10
CA LEU A 180 -9.20 -12.20 -2.14
C LEU A 180 -10.61 -11.68 -2.45
N GLY A 181 -11.66 -12.31 -1.94
CA GLY A 181 -13.06 -11.94 -2.18
C GLY A 181 -13.43 -10.61 -1.51
N PRO A 182 -14.59 -10.04 -1.87
CA PRO A 182 -15.11 -8.86 -1.22
C PRO A 182 -15.31 -9.10 0.28
N ARG A 183 -15.19 -8.06 1.08
CA ARG A 183 -15.55 -8.11 2.50
C ARG A 183 -17.04 -8.42 2.63
N THR A 184 -17.38 -9.21 3.62
CA THR A 184 -18.78 -9.45 3.95
C THR A 184 -19.31 -8.28 4.77
N LEU A 185 -20.62 -8.02 4.69
CA LEU A 185 -21.29 -7.01 5.52
C LEU A 185 -21.05 -7.22 7.03
N ARG A 186 -20.82 -8.47 7.44
CA ARG A 186 -20.47 -8.80 8.83
C ARG A 186 -19.06 -8.37 9.18
N GLU A 187 -18.08 -8.64 8.31
CA GLU A 187 -16.69 -8.19 8.50
C GLU A 187 -16.60 -6.65 8.58
N GLU A 188 -17.38 -5.94 7.76
CA GLU A 188 -17.46 -4.48 7.80
C GLU A 188 -18.14 -3.95 9.08
N ALA A 189 -19.21 -4.64 9.53
CA ALA A 189 -19.91 -4.27 10.76
C ALA A 189 -19.03 -4.52 12.00
N ASP A 190 -18.33 -5.66 12.05
CA ASP A 190 -17.44 -6.01 13.16
C ASP A 190 -16.27 -5.02 13.28
N GLU A 191 -15.68 -4.63 12.15
CA GLU A 191 -14.62 -3.62 12.10
C GLU A 191 -15.11 -2.22 12.54
N ALA A 192 -16.34 -1.85 12.13
CA ALA A 192 -16.96 -0.60 12.57
C ALA A 192 -17.24 -0.60 14.08
N LEU A 193 -17.66 -1.74 14.66
CA LEU A 193 -17.86 -1.90 16.10
C LEU A 193 -16.54 -1.82 16.87
N GLU A 194 -15.48 -2.47 16.38
CA GLU A 194 -14.13 -2.38 16.96
C GLU A 194 -13.61 -0.93 16.93
N ALA A 195 -13.74 -0.23 15.80
CA ALA A 195 -13.34 1.17 15.67
C ALA A 195 -14.13 2.10 16.61
N ALA A 196 -15.40 1.77 16.90
CA ALA A 196 -16.25 2.49 17.85
C ALA A 196 -16.01 2.10 19.33
N GLY A 197 -15.14 1.10 19.60
CA GLY A 197 -14.93 0.57 20.95
C GLY A 197 -16.15 -0.14 21.55
N LEU A 198 -17.08 -0.61 20.68
CA LEU A 198 -18.29 -1.29 21.08
C LEU A 198 -18.09 -2.82 21.08
N PRO A 199 -18.70 -3.54 22.05
CA PRO A 199 -18.60 -5.00 22.08
C PRO A 199 -19.27 -5.61 20.84
N HIS A 200 -18.67 -6.67 20.31
CA HIS A 200 -19.23 -7.45 19.21
C HIS A 200 -20.64 -7.92 19.61
N GLY A 201 -21.62 -7.60 18.80
CA GLY A 201 -23.01 -7.95 19.08
C GLY A 201 -23.18 -9.48 19.19
N ALA A 202 -23.47 -9.94 20.37
CA ALA A 202 -23.97 -11.29 20.60
C ALA A 202 -25.37 -11.39 19.94
N SER A 203 -25.45 -12.07 18.82
CA SER A 203 -26.71 -12.50 18.20
C SER A 203 -26.63 -13.96 17.82
#